data_5ff2566a94c745d2efb84bd49deaee8c
#
_entry.id   5ff2566a94c745d2efb84bd49deaee8c
#
_cell.length_a   1.000
_cell.length_b   1.000
_cell.length_c   1.000
_cell.angle_alpha   90.00
_cell.angle_beta   90.00
_cell.angle_gamma   90.00
#
_symmetry.space_group_name_H-M   'P 1'
#
loop_
_entity.id
_entity.type
_entity.pdbx_description
1 polymer ?
#
loop_
_entity_poly.entity_id
_entity_poly.type
_entity_poly.pdbx_seq_one_letter_code
_entity_poly.pdbx_strand_id
1 'polypeptide(L)'
;MAQTFSEIGKQEALKQLFDGSGFAAAGTLSQTAPAHRVFLEGVDFNLVYFPLKHLGYKAVVAVTGELFAAMRHPESLSVVLGVSAKLDYEQISELFGGVKAAAKEFGYKELSLDLQPSKNGLCVSVSASGKQLELTRVRRPKPQSKDLLCISGRLGAAYLGLQVLERELVRFESGSSKAEEMEKYKMLVGAYLHPEIPSGIVDSLEDAQIIPSAGVLVTHGLADAVKRISRATGLGAKVYTDKIPFEGNSFELGRNIDVDPISAAMNGGDDLQILFTIPILQLEKFRKDFQTFEIIGHLAQAEAGTVLVTPEGAELPLRAQGWKEEESE
;
A
#
# COMPACT_ATOMS: atom_id res chain seq x y z
N MET A 1 -2.37 -33.95 9.04
CA MET A 1 -1.20 -33.45 8.29
C MET A 1 -0.98 -32.00 8.67
N ALA A 2 0.26 -31.52 8.76
CA ALA A 2 0.52 -30.11 9.04
C ALA A 2 0.08 -29.28 7.82
N GLN A 3 -0.68 -28.22 8.04
CA GLN A 3 -1.09 -27.28 6.99
C GLN A 3 0.08 -26.35 6.66
N THR A 4 0.28 -26.05 5.37
CA THR A 4 1.25 -25.06 4.92
C THR A 4 0.67 -23.63 5.03
N PHE A 5 1.54 -22.60 5.05
CA PHE A 5 1.08 -21.22 5.06
C PHE A 5 0.24 -20.85 3.83
N SER A 6 0.53 -21.46 2.67
CA SER A 6 -0.26 -21.26 1.45
C SER A 6 -1.68 -21.81 1.56
N GLU A 7 -1.88 -22.92 2.27
CA GLU A 7 -3.21 -23.52 2.50
C GLU A 7 -4.03 -22.75 3.52
N ILE A 8 -3.38 -22.23 4.57
CA ILE A 8 -4.06 -21.43 5.61
C ILE A 8 -4.40 -20.03 5.11
N GLY A 9 -3.52 -19.43 4.32
CA GLY A 9 -3.55 -18.02 3.94
C GLY A 9 -2.99 -17.09 5.04
N LYS A 10 -2.30 -16.02 4.62
CA LYS A 10 -1.59 -15.08 5.52
C LYS A 10 -2.49 -14.53 6.63
N GLN A 11 -3.69 -14.10 6.27
CA GLN A 11 -4.58 -13.43 7.21
C GLN A 11 -5.16 -14.36 8.28
N GLU A 12 -5.46 -15.60 7.90
CA GLU A 12 -5.94 -16.60 8.87
C GLU A 12 -4.77 -17.12 9.74
N ALA A 13 -3.58 -17.31 9.16
CA ALA A 13 -2.38 -17.67 9.93
C ALA A 13 -2.06 -16.61 11.00
N LEU A 14 -2.14 -15.31 10.67
CA LEU A 14 -1.95 -14.24 11.65
C LEU A 14 -2.99 -14.32 12.78
N LYS A 15 -4.27 -14.52 12.45
CA LYS A 15 -5.32 -14.67 13.46
C LYS A 15 -5.03 -15.83 14.41
N GLN A 16 -4.66 -17.00 13.87
CA GLN A 16 -4.36 -18.20 14.68
C GLN A 16 -3.12 -17.99 15.58
N LEU A 17 -2.08 -17.30 15.09
CA LEU A 17 -0.86 -17.00 15.87
C LEU A 17 -1.16 -16.08 17.07
N PHE A 18 -2.15 -15.21 16.97
CA PHE A 18 -2.55 -14.32 18.07
C PHE A 18 -3.61 -14.93 18.99
N ASP A 19 -4.27 -16.02 18.57
CA ASP A 19 -5.31 -16.65 19.35
C ASP A 19 -4.75 -17.16 20.69
N GLY A 20 -5.45 -16.85 21.79
CA GLY A 20 -5.03 -17.20 23.14
C GLY A 20 -3.77 -16.49 23.67
N SER A 21 -3.12 -15.62 22.88
CA SER A 21 -1.86 -14.94 23.28
C SER A 21 -2.05 -13.81 24.30
N GLY A 22 -3.28 -13.30 24.45
CA GLY A 22 -3.57 -12.09 25.23
C GLY A 22 -3.17 -10.77 24.55
N PHE A 23 -2.57 -10.84 23.35
CA PHE A 23 -2.24 -9.67 22.53
C PHE A 23 -3.26 -9.53 21.40
N ALA A 24 -3.59 -8.30 21.04
CA ALA A 24 -4.34 -8.02 19.82
C ALA A 24 -3.38 -7.92 18.64
N ALA A 25 -3.69 -8.61 17.54
CA ALA A 25 -2.99 -8.38 16.28
C ALA A 25 -3.13 -6.90 15.89
N ALA A 26 -2.02 -6.23 15.62
CA ALA A 26 -2.04 -4.87 15.11
C ALA A 26 -2.76 -4.87 13.77
N GLY A 27 -3.86 -4.15 13.69
CA GLY A 27 -4.74 -4.13 12.51
C GLY A 27 -4.90 -2.73 11.94
N THR A 28 -5.66 -2.66 10.88
CA THR A 28 -6.00 -1.46 10.11
C THR A 28 -6.49 -0.27 10.95
N LEU A 29 -7.04 -0.54 12.13
CA LEU A 29 -7.51 0.49 13.06
C LEU A 29 -6.57 0.71 14.26
N SER A 30 -5.40 0.05 14.29
CA SER A 30 -4.43 0.26 15.36
C SER A 30 -3.87 1.68 15.28
N GLN A 31 -3.99 2.41 16.38
CA GLN A 31 -3.53 3.79 16.48
C GLN A 31 -2.18 3.91 17.20
N THR A 32 -1.68 2.84 17.78
CA THR A 32 -0.48 2.86 18.62
C THR A 32 0.61 1.91 18.15
N ALA A 33 0.27 0.86 17.40
CA ALA A 33 1.26 -0.08 16.89
C ALA A 33 2.23 0.60 15.90
N PRO A 34 3.53 0.28 15.94
CA PRO A 34 4.47 0.76 14.93
C PRO A 34 4.10 0.19 13.54
N ALA A 35 4.30 0.99 12.51
CA ALA A 35 4.29 0.50 11.13
C ALA A 35 5.60 -0.27 10.87
N HIS A 36 5.54 -1.37 10.13
CA HIS A 36 6.74 -2.14 9.79
C HIS A 36 6.58 -2.82 8.43
N ARG A 37 7.68 -2.91 7.70
CA ARG A 37 7.76 -3.60 6.41
C ARG A 37 9.15 -4.21 6.22
N VAL A 38 9.19 -5.33 5.49
CA VAL A 38 10.42 -5.95 5.00
C VAL A 38 10.36 -5.98 3.49
N PHE A 39 11.49 -5.66 2.84
CA PHE A 39 11.70 -5.80 1.41
C PHE A 39 12.82 -6.80 1.18
N LEU A 40 12.56 -7.81 0.37
CA LEU A 40 13.46 -8.92 0.08
C LEU A 40 13.89 -8.91 -1.39
N GLU A 41 15.19 -8.98 -1.64
CA GLU A 41 15.73 -9.15 -3.00
C GLU A 41 15.16 -10.41 -3.65
N GLY A 42 14.72 -10.29 -4.90
CA GLY A 42 14.09 -11.37 -5.66
C GLY A 42 12.62 -11.64 -5.32
N VAL A 43 12.04 -10.90 -4.35
CA VAL A 43 10.61 -10.97 -3.99
C VAL A 43 9.95 -9.61 -4.18
N ASP A 44 10.44 -8.59 -3.48
CA ASP A 44 9.86 -7.23 -3.51
C ASP A 44 10.59 -6.31 -4.50
N PHE A 45 11.82 -6.63 -4.87
CA PHE A 45 12.63 -5.85 -5.82
C PHE A 45 13.72 -6.71 -6.47
N ASN A 46 14.24 -6.24 -7.61
CA ASN A 46 15.35 -6.85 -8.31
C ASN A 46 16.45 -5.79 -8.55
N LEU A 47 17.66 -6.05 -8.05
CA LEU A 47 18.79 -5.13 -8.14
C LEU A 47 19.25 -4.82 -9.58
N VAL A 48 18.83 -5.61 -10.57
CA VAL A 48 19.16 -5.39 -11.98
C VAL A 48 18.53 -4.10 -12.52
N TYR A 49 17.29 -3.81 -12.09
CA TYR A 49 16.54 -2.65 -12.57
C TYR A 49 16.06 -1.69 -11.47
N PHE A 50 16.23 -2.05 -10.18
CA PHE A 50 15.77 -1.20 -9.08
C PHE A 50 16.93 -0.35 -8.52
N PRO A 51 16.96 0.98 -8.74
CA PRO A 51 18.00 1.84 -8.19
C PRO A 51 17.96 1.84 -6.66
N LEU A 52 19.10 1.63 -6.02
CA LEU A 52 19.19 1.50 -4.56
C LEU A 52 18.67 2.72 -3.81
N LYS A 53 18.90 3.93 -4.33
CA LYS A 53 18.37 5.16 -3.75
C LYS A 53 16.83 5.18 -3.75
N HIS A 54 16.20 4.72 -4.83
CA HIS A 54 14.74 4.61 -4.89
C HIS A 54 14.19 3.52 -3.97
N LEU A 55 14.92 2.41 -3.82
CA LEU A 55 14.54 1.36 -2.87
C LEU A 55 14.51 1.88 -1.43
N GLY A 56 15.55 2.61 -1.02
CA GLY A 56 15.60 3.23 0.30
C GLY A 56 14.47 4.23 0.52
N TYR A 57 14.15 5.03 -0.48
CA TYR A 57 13.03 5.99 -0.44
C TYR A 57 11.68 5.25 -0.33
N LYS A 58 11.41 4.29 -1.22
CA LYS A 58 10.17 3.49 -1.25
C LYS A 58 9.93 2.77 0.08
N ALA A 59 10.98 2.23 0.71
CA ALA A 59 10.87 1.55 1.99
C ALA A 59 10.33 2.47 3.09
N VAL A 60 10.78 3.73 3.13
CA VAL A 60 10.28 4.74 4.07
C VAL A 60 8.85 5.16 3.72
N VAL A 61 8.54 5.37 2.43
CA VAL A 61 7.16 5.68 1.98
C VAL A 61 6.17 4.64 2.47
N ALA A 62 6.50 3.35 2.39
CA ALA A 62 5.61 2.27 2.78
C ALA A 62 5.22 2.33 4.28
N VAL A 63 6.15 2.60 5.18
CA VAL A 63 5.83 2.70 6.62
C VAL A 63 5.22 4.06 6.98
N THR A 64 5.60 5.12 6.27
CA THR A 64 5.02 6.46 6.46
C THR A 64 3.54 6.48 6.04
N GLY A 65 3.20 5.84 4.92
CA GLY A 65 1.82 5.74 4.46
C GLY A 65 0.91 5.02 5.46
N GLU A 66 1.41 3.99 6.15
CA GLU A 66 0.66 3.33 7.24
C GLU A 66 0.47 4.28 8.45
N LEU A 67 1.45 5.12 8.78
CA LEU A 67 1.28 6.14 9.82
C LEU A 67 0.22 7.17 9.42
N PHE A 68 0.26 7.66 8.18
CA PHE A 68 -0.72 8.63 7.66
C PHE A 68 -2.13 8.02 7.61
N ALA A 69 -2.27 6.77 7.19
CA ALA A 69 -3.55 6.05 7.23
C ALA A 69 -4.12 5.94 8.65
N ALA A 70 -3.25 5.86 9.65
CA ALA A 70 -3.61 5.88 11.07
C ALA A 70 -3.78 7.29 11.67
N MET A 71 -3.66 8.35 10.85
CA MET A 71 -3.67 9.76 11.30
C MET A 71 -2.59 10.06 12.34
N ARG A 72 -1.33 9.73 12.01
CA ARG A 72 -0.17 9.91 12.88
C ARG A 72 0.92 10.68 12.17
N HIS A 73 1.55 11.62 12.87
CA HIS A 73 2.77 12.28 12.42
C HIS A 73 3.98 11.36 12.63
N PRO A 74 4.88 11.22 11.65
CA PRO A 74 6.13 10.48 11.81
C PRO A 74 6.98 11.04 12.96
N GLU A 75 7.58 10.15 13.76
CA GLU A 75 8.43 10.55 14.89
C GLU A 75 9.78 9.85 14.83
N SER A 76 9.82 8.53 14.84
CA SER A 76 11.07 7.78 14.73
C SER A 76 11.01 6.71 13.63
N LEU A 77 12.14 6.52 12.96
CA LEU A 77 12.36 5.55 11.89
C LEU A 77 13.53 4.65 12.26
N SER A 78 13.34 3.36 12.18
CA SER A 78 14.37 2.34 12.43
C SER A 78 14.56 1.48 11.18
N VAL A 79 15.80 1.33 10.76
CA VAL A 79 16.17 0.56 9.57
C VAL A 79 17.17 -0.51 9.96
N VAL A 80 16.94 -1.73 9.51
CA VAL A 80 17.90 -2.83 9.62
C VAL A 80 18.16 -3.36 8.21
N LEU A 81 19.42 -3.37 7.79
CA LEU A 81 19.85 -3.90 6.49
C LEU A 81 20.54 -5.24 6.65
N GLY A 82 20.04 -6.27 6.00
CA GLY A 82 20.77 -7.51 5.77
C GLY A 82 21.59 -7.36 4.48
N VAL A 83 22.90 -7.16 4.64
CA VAL A 83 23.80 -6.83 3.54
C VAL A 83 24.48 -8.08 2.99
N SER A 84 24.28 -8.34 1.69
CA SER A 84 24.98 -9.42 0.97
C SER A 84 26.44 -9.02 0.70
N ALA A 85 27.33 -10.00 0.75
CA ALA A 85 28.76 -9.81 0.37
C ALA A 85 28.99 -9.37 -1.08
N LYS A 86 27.94 -9.34 -1.91
CA LYS A 86 27.99 -8.84 -3.29
C LYS A 86 27.87 -7.31 -3.38
N LEU A 87 27.45 -6.65 -2.31
CA LEU A 87 27.24 -5.21 -2.24
C LEU A 87 28.40 -4.53 -1.55
N ASP A 88 28.87 -3.42 -2.11
CA ASP A 88 29.91 -2.57 -1.56
C ASP A 88 29.33 -1.44 -0.69
N TYR A 89 30.23 -0.67 -0.08
CA TYR A 89 29.87 0.46 0.79
C TYR A 89 29.12 1.56 0.05
N GLU A 90 29.53 1.87 -1.18
CA GLU A 90 28.95 2.93 -2.01
C GLU A 90 27.50 2.60 -2.33
N GLN A 91 27.21 1.36 -2.66
CA GLN A 91 25.85 0.86 -2.92
C GLN A 91 24.95 0.96 -1.68
N ILE A 92 25.46 0.58 -0.51
CA ILE A 92 24.70 0.72 0.75
C ILE A 92 24.52 2.19 1.12
N SER A 93 25.53 3.03 0.87
CA SER A 93 25.46 4.49 1.08
C SER A 93 24.41 5.14 0.17
N GLU A 94 24.28 4.68 -1.07
CA GLU A 94 23.25 5.13 -2.01
C GLU A 94 21.84 4.78 -1.51
N LEU A 95 21.62 3.52 -1.08
CA LEU A 95 20.37 3.08 -0.50
C LEU A 95 19.99 3.92 0.71
N PHE A 96 20.94 4.07 1.65
CA PHE A 96 20.70 4.87 2.85
C PHE A 96 20.54 6.36 2.55
N GLY A 97 21.10 6.85 1.44
CA GLY A 97 20.83 8.16 0.89
C GLY A 97 19.35 8.37 0.57
N GLY A 98 18.69 7.38 -0.02
CA GLY A 98 17.25 7.36 -0.25
C GLY A 98 16.43 7.37 1.04
N VAL A 99 16.82 6.54 2.02
CA VAL A 99 16.20 6.53 3.36
C VAL A 99 16.27 7.91 4.01
N LYS A 100 17.46 8.55 4.01
CA LYS A 100 17.65 9.90 4.60
C LYS A 100 16.81 10.96 3.89
N ALA A 101 16.72 10.89 2.56
CA ALA A 101 15.91 11.84 1.78
C ALA A 101 14.43 11.76 2.17
N ALA A 102 13.85 10.56 2.18
CA ALA A 102 12.47 10.35 2.58
C ALA A 102 12.22 10.69 4.07
N ALA A 103 13.14 10.28 4.97
CA ALA A 103 13.02 10.61 6.40
C ALA A 103 12.97 12.12 6.64
N LYS A 104 13.79 12.89 5.90
CA LYS A 104 13.77 14.36 5.97
C LYS A 104 12.48 14.95 5.39
N GLU A 105 12.03 14.46 4.24
CA GLU A 105 10.82 14.91 3.56
C GLU A 105 9.58 14.73 4.43
N PHE A 106 9.45 13.56 5.07
CA PHE A 106 8.31 13.25 5.93
C PHE A 106 8.46 13.72 7.39
N GLY A 107 9.53 14.41 7.72
CA GLY A 107 9.70 15.08 9.02
C GLY A 107 10.01 14.15 10.19
N TYR A 108 10.63 12.99 9.94
CA TYR A 108 11.15 12.13 11.02
C TYR A 108 12.19 12.86 11.86
N LYS A 109 12.08 12.74 13.19
CA LYS A 109 12.99 13.39 14.15
C LYS A 109 14.17 12.50 14.49
N GLU A 110 13.96 11.19 14.47
CA GLU A 110 14.95 10.18 14.84
C GLU A 110 15.06 9.14 13.72
N LEU A 111 16.30 8.76 13.41
CA LEU A 111 16.64 7.71 12.45
C LEU A 111 17.73 6.82 13.03
N SER A 112 17.44 5.53 13.12
CA SER A 112 18.42 4.51 13.53
C SER A 112 18.71 3.56 12.37
N LEU A 113 19.93 3.03 12.33
CA LEU A 113 20.39 2.06 11.34
C LEU A 113 21.19 0.95 12.04
N ASP A 114 20.89 -0.30 11.70
CA ASP A 114 21.72 -1.46 12.02
C ASP A 114 22.04 -2.25 10.74
N LEU A 115 23.21 -2.88 10.71
CA LEU A 115 23.72 -3.65 9.58
C LEU A 115 24.02 -5.10 10.01
N GLN A 116 23.44 -6.05 9.29
CA GLN A 116 23.62 -7.48 9.52
C GLN A 116 24.10 -8.18 8.25
N PRO A 117 24.98 -9.18 8.31
CA PRO A 117 25.35 -9.96 7.15
C PRO A 117 24.16 -10.79 6.65
N SER A 118 23.98 -10.86 5.33
CA SER A 118 22.96 -11.69 4.69
C SER A 118 23.58 -12.62 3.65
N LYS A 119 23.16 -13.87 3.66
CA LYS A 119 23.53 -14.86 2.62
C LYS A 119 22.51 -14.92 1.47
N ASN A 120 21.31 -14.39 1.69
CA ASN A 120 20.18 -14.53 0.78
C ASN A 120 19.85 -13.21 0.02
N GLY A 121 20.88 -12.41 -0.29
CA GLY A 121 20.67 -11.14 -0.96
C GLY A 121 20.46 -9.97 0.01
N LEU A 122 20.06 -8.82 -0.53
CA LEU A 122 19.76 -7.63 0.25
C LEU A 122 18.37 -7.76 0.90
N CYS A 123 18.34 -7.48 2.20
CA CYS A 123 17.09 -7.38 2.96
C CYS A 123 17.01 -5.98 3.57
N VAL A 124 15.88 -5.30 3.37
CA VAL A 124 15.62 -3.96 3.94
C VAL A 124 14.43 -4.07 4.88
N SER A 125 14.66 -4.04 6.18
CA SER A 125 13.61 -3.99 7.19
C SER A 125 13.47 -2.57 7.71
N VAL A 126 12.25 -2.03 7.67
CA VAL A 126 11.93 -0.69 8.16
C VAL A 126 10.80 -0.75 9.16
N SER A 127 10.92 0.05 10.21
CA SER A 127 9.87 0.25 11.21
C SER A 127 9.76 1.72 11.54
N ALA A 128 8.54 2.21 11.70
CA ALA A 128 8.29 3.60 12.02
C ALA A 128 7.29 3.74 13.16
N SER A 129 7.53 4.67 14.05
CA SER A 129 6.56 5.12 15.03
C SER A 129 6.16 6.56 14.74
N GLY A 130 4.97 6.96 15.20
CA GLY A 130 4.47 8.30 15.01
C GLY A 130 3.57 8.72 16.16
N LYS A 131 3.46 10.03 16.33
CA LYS A 131 2.60 10.64 17.33
C LYS A 131 1.18 10.71 16.82
N GLN A 132 0.24 10.21 17.60
CA GLN A 132 -1.18 10.34 17.31
C GLN A 132 -1.66 11.76 17.61
N LEU A 133 -2.53 12.30 16.75
CA LEU A 133 -3.19 13.57 17.00
C LEU A 133 -4.17 13.47 18.17
N GLU A 134 -4.20 14.49 19.01
CA GLU A 134 -5.18 14.57 20.10
C GLU A 134 -6.62 14.55 19.59
N LEU A 135 -6.88 15.23 18.47
CA LEU A 135 -8.18 15.26 17.81
C LEU A 135 -8.63 13.84 17.42
N THR A 136 -7.76 13.05 16.81
CA THR A 136 -8.05 11.68 16.38
C THR A 136 -8.28 10.75 17.57
N ARG A 137 -7.50 10.88 18.63
CA ARG A 137 -7.63 10.07 19.84
C ARG A 137 -8.98 10.27 20.53
N VAL A 138 -9.44 11.51 20.59
CA VAL A 138 -10.66 11.88 21.34
C VAL A 138 -11.92 11.77 20.49
N ARG A 139 -11.83 11.99 19.18
CA ARG A 139 -13.00 12.22 18.31
C ARG A 139 -13.09 11.25 17.12
N ARG A 140 -12.23 10.23 17.02
CA ARG A 140 -12.32 9.31 15.89
C ARG A 140 -13.69 8.63 15.85
N PRO A 141 -14.47 8.85 14.78
CA PRO A 141 -15.80 8.24 14.66
C PRO A 141 -15.68 6.72 14.50
N LYS A 142 -16.69 5.99 14.95
CA LYS A 142 -16.77 4.57 14.63
C LYS A 142 -17.18 4.41 13.16
N PRO A 143 -16.54 3.50 12.39
CA PRO A 143 -16.96 3.21 11.03
C PRO A 143 -18.43 2.78 10.97
N GLN A 144 -19.16 3.28 9.99
CA GLN A 144 -20.58 3.01 9.79
C GLN A 144 -20.88 2.66 8.33
N SER A 145 -21.97 1.93 8.12
CA SER A 145 -22.51 1.75 6.78
C SER A 145 -22.81 3.12 6.15
N LYS A 146 -22.47 3.28 4.86
CA LYS A 146 -22.47 4.51 4.06
C LYS A 146 -21.27 5.43 4.27
N ASP A 147 -20.32 5.14 5.16
CA ASP A 147 -19.04 5.84 5.15
C ASP A 147 -18.38 5.64 3.78
N LEU A 148 -17.81 6.71 3.23
CA LEU A 148 -17.26 6.72 1.89
C LEU A 148 -15.87 6.11 1.86
N LEU A 149 -15.58 5.28 0.87
CA LEU A 149 -14.23 4.81 0.55
C LEU A 149 -13.56 5.84 -0.36
N CYS A 150 -12.52 6.49 0.15
CA CYS A 150 -11.78 7.56 -0.54
C CYS A 150 -10.31 7.18 -0.69
N ILE A 151 -9.79 7.24 -1.93
CA ILE A 151 -8.40 6.88 -2.26
C ILE A 151 -7.57 8.12 -2.60
N SER A 152 -6.32 8.19 -2.15
CA SER A 152 -5.45 9.36 -2.31
C SER A 152 -4.85 9.54 -3.70
N GLY A 153 -4.89 8.52 -4.54
CA GLY A 153 -4.27 8.58 -5.87
C GLY A 153 -4.65 7.40 -6.76
N ARG A 154 -3.89 7.21 -7.81
CA ARG A 154 -4.16 6.23 -8.87
C ARG A 154 -3.70 4.85 -8.48
N LEU A 155 -4.37 3.83 -9.01
CA LEU A 155 -4.15 2.43 -8.68
C LEU A 155 -3.74 1.61 -9.91
N GLY A 156 -3.01 0.52 -9.66
CA GLY A 156 -2.55 -0.43 -10.67
C GLY A 156 -1.30 0.02 -11.43
N ALA A 157 -0.91 1.29 -11.33
CA ALA A 157 0.23 1.84 -12.06
C ALA A 157 1.56 1.20 -11.64
N ALA A 158 1.76 0.97 -10.34
CA ALA A 158 2.98 0.34 -9.83
C ALA A 158 3.15 -1.09 -10.34
N TYR A 159 2.09 -1.89 -10.33
CA TYR A 159 2.15 -3.25 -10.86
C TYR A 159 2.38 -3.29 -12.37
N LEU A 160 1.72 -2.43 -13.13
CA LEU A 160 1.98 -2.30 -14.58
C LEU A 160 3.44 -1.91 -14.83
N GLY A 161 4.00 -1.00 -14.05
CA GLY A 161 5.40 -0.59 -14.11
C GLY A 161 6.37 -1.73 -13.82
N LEU A 162 6.08 -2.56 -12.81
CA LEU A 162 6.83 -3.78 -12.52
C LEU A 162 6.80 -4.74 -13.72
N GLN A 163 5.63 -5.00 -14.31
CA GLN A 163 5.49 -5.90 -15.47
C GLN A 163 6.28 -5.38 -16.70
N VAL A 164 6.33 -4.07 -16.88
CA VAL A 164 7.19 -3.46 -17.92
C VAL A 164 8.67 -3.76 -17.64
N LEU A 165 9.14 -3.55 -16.42
CA LEU A 165 10.54 -3.80 -16.05
C LEU A 165 10.92 -5.27 -16.18
N GLU A 166 10.08 -6.19 -15.72
CA GLU A 166 10.31 -7.63 -15.89
C GLU A 166 10.35 -8.04 -17.36
N ARG A 167 9.46 -7.53 -18.18
CA ARG A 167 9.47 -7.78 -19.62
C ARG A 167 10.75 -7.23 -20.27
N GLU A 168 11.18 -6.03 -19.91
CA GLU A 168 12.41 -5.43 -20.48
C GLU A 168 13.67 -6.14 -20.01
N LEU A 169 13.68 -6.70 -18.80
CA LEU A 169 14.78 -7.55 -18.34
C LEU A 169 14.94 -8.78 -19.25
N VAL A 170 13.86 -9.50 -19.56
CA VAL A 170 13.88 -10.63 -20.48
C VAL A 170 14.36 -10.23 -21.90
N ARG A 171 13.91 -9.06 -22.38
CA ARG A 171 14.36 -8.52 -23.68
C ARG A 171 15.83 -8.13 -23.68
N PHE A 172 16.32 -7.56 -22.60
CA PHE A 172 17.72 -7.20 -22.44
C PHE A 172 18.62 -8.46 -22.50
N GLU A 173 18.25 -9.48 -21.74
CA GLU A 173 18.98 -10.77 -21.74
C GLU A 173 18.99 -11.45 -23.12
N SER A 174 17.93 -11.26 -23.93
CA SER A 174 17.84 -11.78 -25.30
C SER A 174 18.47 -10.86 -26.36
N GLY A 175 19.01 -9.68 -25.98
CA GLY A 175 19.58 -8.70 -26.89
C GLY A 175 18.56 -7.95 -27.76
N SER A 176 17.28 -7.94 -27.39
CA SER A 176 16.18 -7.32 -28.15
C SER A 176 15.58 -6.06 -27.51
N SER A 177 16.18 -5.56 -26.41
CA SER A 177 15.70 -4.36 -25.71
C SER A 177 15.89 -3.09 -26.56
N LYS A 178 14.89 -2.19 -26.51
CA LYS A 178 14.89 -0.89 -27.19
C LYS A 178 14.60 0.21 -26.20
N ALA A 179 15.60 1.02 -25.87
CA ALA A 179 15.48 2.12 -24.90
C ALA A 179 14.34 3.11 -25.24
N GLU A 180 14.11 3.38 -26.54
CA GLU A 180 13.06 4.28 -27.02
C GLU A 180 11.64 3.81 -26.65
N GLU A 181 11.43 2.52 -26.48
CA GLU A 181 10.14 1.97 -26.08
C GLU A 181 9.84 2.20 -24.59
N MET A 182 10.86 2.39 -23.74
CA MET A 182 10.70 2.59 -22.30
C MET A 182 10.10 3.96 -21.97
N GLU A 183 10.34 4.99 -22.77
CA GLU A 183 9.86 6.36 -22.47
C GLU A 183 8.34 6.43 -22.38
N LYS A 184 7.60 5.65 -23.18
CA LYS A 184 6.14 5.61 -23.12
C LYS A 184 5.59 5.02 -21.81
N TYR A 185 6.41 4.22 -21.10
CA TYR A 185 6.03 3.59 -19.83
C TYR A 185 6.57 4.32 -18.59
N LYS A 186 7.25 5.46 -18.79
CA LYS A 186 7.95 6.20 -17.72
C LYS A 186 7.09 6.46 -16.49
N MET A 187 5.81 6.84 -16.68
CA MET A 187 4.89 7.10 -15.56
C MET A 187 4.60 5.83 -14.77
N LEU A 188 4.37 4.70 -15.43
CA LEU A 188 4.11 3.42 -14.77
C LEU A 188 5.35 2.92 -14.03
N VAL A 189 6.51 2.96 -14.69
CA VAL A 189 7.79 2.58 -14.07
C VAL A 189 8.12 3.50 -12.88
N GLY A 190 7.86 4.81 -13.03
CA GLY A 190 8.00 5.78 -11.94
C GLY A 190 7.12 5.43 -10.74
N ALA A 191 5.86 5.07 -10.95
CA ALA A 191 4.95 4.67 -9.89
C ALA A 191 5.45 3.46 -9.08
N TYR A 192 6.12 2.51 -9.73
CA TYR A 192 6.72 1.36 -9.04
C TYR A 192 8.02 1.71 -8.31
N LEU A 193 8.94 2.41 -8.98
CA LEU A 193 10.28 2.69 -8.44
C LEU A 193 10.30 3.80 -7.40
N HIS A 194 9.45 4.80 -7.55
CA HIS A 194 9.40 6.02 -6.73
C HIS A 194 7.96 6.42 -6.43
N PRO A 195 7.24 5.64 -5.61
CA PRO A 195 5.86 5.95 -5.25
C PRO A 195 5.78 7.26 -4.46
N GLU A 196 4.70 8.01 -4.67
CA GLU A 196 4.43 9.28 -4.01
C GLU A 196 3.18 9.16 -3.12
N ILE A 197 3.27 9.70 -1.91
CA ILE A 197 2.15 9.86 -0.99
C ILE A 197 2.02 11.33 -0.58
N PRO A 198 0.79 11.85 -0.33
CA PRO A 198 0.61 13.24 0.05
C PRO A 198 1.19 13.52 1.45
N SER A 199 2.37 14.16 1.52
CA SER A 199 3.15 14.38 2.74
C SER A 199 2.41 15.20 3.81
N GLY A 200 1.56 16.14 3.42
CA GLY A 200 0.78 16.99 4.33
C GLY A 200 -0.64 16.51 4.61
N ILE A 201 -0.99 15.26 4.28
CA ILE A 201 -2.39 14.80 4.35
C ILE A 201 -2.96 14.82 5.77
N VAL A 202 -2.14 14.48 6.76
CA VAL A 202 -2.57 14.44 8.17
C VAL A 202 -2.91 15.84 8.67
N ASP A 203 -2.02 16.83 8.39
CA ASP A 203 -2.24 18.24 8.74
C ASP A 203 -3.47 18.80 8.02
N SER A 204 -3.61 18.52 6.73
CA SER A 204 -4.75 18.99 5.93
C SER A 204 -6.08 18.45 6.45
N LEU A 205 -6.14 17.17 6.85
CA LEU A 205 -7.33 16.57 7.45
C LEU A 205 -7.62 17.14 8.84
N GLU A 206 -6.57 17.43 9.64
CA GLU A 206 -6.71 18.06 10.96
C GLU A 206 -7.25 19.48 10.82
N ASP A 207 -6.64 20.32 9.98
CA ASP A 207 -7.07 21.70 9.71
C ASP A 207 -8.51 21.76 9.20
N ALA A 208 -8.87 20.83 8.33
CA ALA A 208 -10.23 20.68 7.87
C ALA A 208 -11.17 20.06 8.93
N GLN A 209 -10.66 19.62 10.08
CA GLN A 209 -11.44 18.89 11.09
C GLN A 209 -12.21 17.69 10.51
N ILE A 210 -11.62 17.02 9.54
CA ILE A 210 -12.14 15.77 8.95
C ILE A 210 -11.37 14.61 9.57
N ILE A 211 -12.08 13.72 10.25
CA ILE A 211 -11.49 12.56 10.90
C ILE A 211 -11.98 11.31 10.18
N PRO A 212 -11.12 10.60 9.44
CA PRO A 212 -11.46 9.31 8.87
C PRO A 212 -11.87 8.31 9.94
N SER A 213 -12.94 7.55 9.71
CA SER A 213 -13.39 6.50 10.63
C SER A 213 -12.44 5.28 10.60
N ALA A 214 -11.82 5.00 9.46
CA ALA A 214 -10.71 4.05 9.30
C ALA A 214 -9.75 4.51 8.21
N GLY A 215 -8.56 3.90 8.16
CA GLY A 215 -7.60 4.13 7.08
C GLY A 215 -6.62 2.96 6.96
N VAL A 216 -6.14 2.73 5.75
CA VAL A 216 -5.18 1.66 5.42
C VAL A 216 -4.35 2.06 4.20
N LEU A 217 -3.09 1.65 4.18
CA LEU A 217 -2.25 1.77 2.99
C LEU A 217 -2.55 0.62 2.02
N VAL A 218 -2.69 0.92 0.74
CA VAL A 218 -2.86 -0.06 -0.35
C VAL A 218 -1.48 -0.64 -0.71
N THR A 219 -1.14 -1.78 -0.12
CA THR A 219 0.15 -2.44 -0.28
C THR A 219 0.10 -3.70 -1.15
N HIS A 220 -1.00 -4.45 -1.08
CA HIS A 220 -1.20 -5.71 -1.80
C HIS A 220 -2.41 -5.62 -2.75
N GLY A 221 -2.69 -4.43 -3.24
CA GLY A 221 -3.85 -4.11 -4.07
C GLY A 221 -5.07 -3.65 -3.29
N LEU A 222 -6.02 -3.06 -4.02
CA LEU A 222 -7.23 -2.47 -3.42
C LEU A 222 -8.12 -3.53 -2.74
N ALA A 223 -8.20 -4.73 -3.31
CA ALA A 223 -9.02 -5.80 -2.74
C ALA A 223 -8.56 -6.18 -1.33
N ASP A 224 -7.25 -6.35 -1.10
CA ASP A 224 -6.70 -6.57 0.25
C ASP A 224 -7.01 -5.41 1.20
N ALA A 225 -6.80 -4.17 0.75
CA ALA A 225 -7.05 -2.99 1.56
C ALA A 225 -8.51 -2.89 2.02
N VAL A 226 -9.46 -3.11 1.12
CA VAL A 226 -10.90 -3.10 1.43
C VAL A 226 -11.28 -4.24 2.36
N LYS A 227 -10.78 -5.47 2.12
CA LYS A 227 -11.02 -6.62 3.00
C LYS A 227 -10.43 -6.41 4.40
N ARG A 228 -9.26 -5.74 4.53
CA ARG A 228 -8.69 -5.37 5.84
C ARG A 228 -9.61 -4.41 6.60
N ILE A 229 -10.15 -3.38 5.94
CA ILE A 229 -11.13 -2.46 6.54
C ILE A 229 -12.39 -3.23 6.94
N SER A 230 -12.96 -4.03 6.04
CA SER A 230 -14.16 -4.83 6.29
C SER A 230 -14.00 -5.74 7.52
N ARG A 231 -12.91 -6.50 7.59
CA ARG A 231 -12.59 -7.38 8.74
C ARG A 231 -12.46 -6.60 10.04
N ALA A 232 -11.77 -5.45 10.03
CA ALA A 232 -11.53 -4.65 11.22
C ALA A 232 -12.79 -3.94 11.75
N THR A 233 -13.74 -3.65 10.86
CA THR A 233 -14.97 -2.92 11.19
C THR A 233 -16.18 -3.84 11.42
N GLY A 234 -16.13 -5.06 10.89
CA GLY A 234 -17.28 -5.97 10.83
C GLY A 234 -18.34 -5.54 9.81
N LEU A 235 -18.01 -4.64 8.87
CA LEU A 235 -18.92 -4.09 7.85
C LEU A 235 -18.59 -4.67 6.48
N GLY A 236 -19.57 -4.72 5.59
CA GLY A 236 -19.36 -4.93 4.16
C GLY A 236 -18.79 -3.70 3.47
N ALA A 237 -18.41 -3.85 2.20
CA ALA A 237 -17.93 -2.74 1.38
C ALA A 237 -18.31 -2.95 -0.09
N LYS A 238 -18.67 -1.85 -0.77
CA LYS A 238 -18.94 -1.81 -2.21
C LYS A 238 -17.96 -0.88 -2.87
N VAL A 239 -17.19 -1.39 -3.84
CA VAL A 239 -16.25 -0.63 -4.67
C VAL A 239 -16.80 -0.59 -6.09
N TYR A 240 -16.85 0.59 -6.69
CA TYR A 240 -17.37 0.78 -8.05
C TYR A 240 -16.22 0.80 -9.06
N THR A 241 -16.25 -0.10 -10.03
CA THR A 241 -15.18 -0.25 -11.04
C THR A 241 -14.95 1.03 -11.83
N ASP A 242 -16.02 1.74 -12.19
CA ASP A 242 -15.99 3.01 -12.94
C ASP A 242 -15.49 4.21 -12.13
N LYS A 243 -15.29 4.04 -10.82
CA LYS A 243 -14.77 5.06 -9.89
C LYS A 243 -13.31 4.83 -9.48
N ILE A 244 -12.72 3.71 -9.87
CA ILE A 244 -11.30 3.46 -9.58
C ILE A 244 -10.44 4.38 -10.43
N PRO A 245 -9.58 5.23 -9.84
CA PRO A 245 -8.72 6.12 -10.61
C PRO A 245 -7.52 5.34 -11.17
N PHE A 246 -7.33 5.43 -12.48
CA PHE A 246 -6.19 4.86 -13.20
C PHE A 246 -5.27 5.96 -13.72
N GLU A 247 -4.00 5.62 -13.96
CA GLU A 247 -3.10 6.48 -14.73
C GLU A 247 -3.60 6.58 -16.18
N GLY A 248 -3.56 7.78 -16.78
CA GLY A 248 -4.32 8.15 -17.97
C GLY A 248 -4.31 7.15 -19.13
N ASN A 249 -3.17 6.49 -19.40
CA ASN A 249 -3.02 5.53 -20.49
C ASN A 249 -2.87 4.07 -20.03
N SER A 250 -3.19 3.76 -18.77
CA SER A 250 -3.03 2.41 -18.20
C SER A 250 -3.72 1.31 -19.03
N PHE A 251 -4.91 1.58 -19.59
CA PHE A 251 -5.63 0.60 -20.40
C PHE A 251 -4.99 0.33 -21.76
N GLU A 252 -4.40 1.34 -22.39
CA GLU A 252 -3.64 1.16 -23.62
C GLU A 252 -2.32 0.42 -23.35
N LEU A 253 -1.56 0.86 -22.36
CA LEU A 253 -0.28 0.28 -22.00
C LEU A 253 -0.44 -1.13 -21.43
N GLY A 254 -1.48 -1.37 -20.64
CA GLY A 254 -1.83 -2.70 -20.12
C GLY A 254 -2.06 -3.72 -21.24
N ARG A 255 -2.83 -3.34 -22.27
CA ARG A 255 -3.02 -4.19 -23.46
C ARG A 255 -1.70 -4.50 -24.18
N ASN A 256 -0.77 -3.54 -24.24
CA ASN A 256 0.53 -3.73 -24.89
C ASN A 256 1.44 -4.73 -24.15
N ILE A 257 1.18 -4.99 -22.89
CA ILE A 257 1.93 -5.94 -22.04
C ILE A 257 1.10 -7.13 -21.59
N ASP A 258 -0.12 -7.27 -22.12
CA ASP A 258 -1.09 -8.32 -21.79
C ASP A 258 -1.45 -8.39 -20.29
N VAL A 259 -1.65 -7.23 -19.67
CA VAL A 259 -2.07 -7.10 -18.26
C VAL A 259 -3.33 -6.26 -18.17
N ASP A 260 -4.37 -6.80 -17.53
CA ASP A 260 -5.60 -6.05 -17.26
C ASP A 260 -5.40 -5.02 -16.14
N PRO A 261 -5.60 -3.71 -16.40
CA PRO A 261 -5.42 -2.65 -15.40
C PRO A 261 -6.35 -2.77 -14.19
N ILE A 262 -7.56 -3.30 -14.35
CA ILE A 262 -8.47 -3.52 -13.23
C ILE A 262 -7.90 -4.58 -12.30
N SER A 263 -7.44 -5.71 -12.84
CA SER A 263 -6.75 -6.75 -12.07
C SER A 263 -5.47 -6.22 -11.40
N ALA A 264 -4.71 -5.36 -12.08
CA ALA A 264 -3.53 -4.70 -11.54
C ALA A 264 -3.89 -3.81 -10.34
N ALA A 265 -4.94 -2.99 -10.42
CA ALA A 265 -5.40 -2.15 -9.31
C ALA A 265 -5.92 -2.98 -8.13
N MET A 266 -6.68 -4.05 -8.42
CA MET A 266 -7.29 -4.86 -7.38
C MET A 266 -6.29 -5.75 -6.64
N ASN A 267 -5.28 -6.34 -7.33
CA ASN A 267 -4.42 -7.39 -6.78
C ASN A 267 -2.92 -7.21 -7.06
N GLY A 268 -2.51 -6.17 -7.78
CA GLY A 268 -1.11 -5.97 -8.18
C GLY A 268 -0.19 -5.55 -7.03
N GLY A 269 -0.65 -4.63 -6.24
CA GLY A 269 0.11 -4.10 -5.09
C GLY A 269 1.08 -2.97 -5.42
N ASP A 270 1.74 -2.51 -4.36
CA ASP A 270 2.80 -1.48 -4.35
C ASP A 270 2.40 -0.07 -4.83
N ASP A 271 1.09 0.19 -5.03
CA ASP A 271 0.61 1.53 -5.35
C ASP A 271 0.84 2.52 -4.18
N LEU A 272 0.92 2.01 -2.95
CA LEU A 272 1.16 2.76 -1.72
C LEU A 272 0.24 3.99 -1.56
N GLN A 273 -0.98 3.90 -2.05
CA GLN A 273 -1.99 4.94 -1.87
C GLN A 273 -2.77 4.73 -0.57
N ILE A 274 -3.28 5.81 0.01
CA ILE A 274 -4.01 5.76 1.28
C ILE A 274 -5.50 5.63 1.00
N LEU A 275 -6.11 4.58 1.52
CA LEU A 275 -7.56 4.38 1.49
C LEU A 275 -8.14 4.80 2.84
N PHE A 276 -8.99 5.83 2.86
CA PHE A 276 -9.73 6.27 4.04
C PHE A 276 -11.21 5.91 3.95
N THR A 277 -11.83 5.73 5.12
CA THR A 277 -13.30 5.76 5.25
C THR A 277 -13.72 7.10 5.85
N ILE A 278 -14.48 7.88 5.09
CA ILE A 278 -14.94 9.22 5.49
C ILE A 278 -16.43 9.17 5.81
N PRO A 279 -16.87 9.62 7.03
CA PRO A 279 -18.28 9.69 7.36
C PRO A 279 -19.09 10.46 6.32
N ILE A 280 -20.22 9.90 5.86
CA ILE A 280 -21.06 10.50 4.81
C ILE A 280 -21.47 11.94 5.12
N LEU A 281 -21.62 12.28 6.39
CA LEU A 281 -21.97 13.65 6.83
C LEU A 281 -20.87 14.68 6.55
N GLN A 282 -19.65 14.22 6.25
CA GLN A 282 -18.50 15.08 5.92
C GLN A 282 -18.28 15.20 4.40
N LEU A 283 -19.12 14.57 3.56
CA LEU A 283 -18.95 14.50 2.10
C LEU A 283 -18.74 15.87 1.45
N GLU A 284 -19.61 16.84 1.74
CA GLU A 284 -19.55 18.19 1.12
C GLU A 284 -18.23 18.89 1.44
N LYS A 285 -17.82 18.84 2.71
CA LYS A 285 -16.56 19.40 3.17
C LYS A 285 -15.37 18.69 2.55
N PHE A 286 -15.40 17.35 2.55
CA PHE A 286 -14.34 16.53 1.98
C PHE A 286 -14.13 16.81 0.48
N ARG A 287 -15.20 16.86 -0.31
CA ARG A 287 -15.13 17.19 -1.74
C ARG A 287 -14.56 18.58 -2.03
N LYS A 288 -14.86 19.55 -1.16
CA LYS A 288 -14.36 20.91 -1.31
C LYS A 288 -12.85 21.01 -1.04
N ASP A 289 -12.37 20.36 0.01
CA ASP A 289 -11.02 20.53 0.54
C ASP A 289 -10.03 19.47 0.02
N PHE A 290 -10.53 18.32 -0.49
CA PHE A 290 -9.72 17.16 -0.92
C PHE A 290 -10.05 16.71 -2.34
N GLN A 291 -9.89 17.61 -3.31
CA GLN A 291 -10.20 17.35 -4.73
C GLN A 291 -9.27 16.30 -5.39
N THR A 292 -8.13 16.01 -4.79
CA THR A 292 -7.18 14.99 -5.27
C THR A 292 -7.56 13.58 -4.86
N PHE A 293 -8.51 13.42 -3.93
CA PHE A 293 -9.02 12.13 -3.52
C PHE A 293 -10.25 11.74 -4.34
N GLU A 294 -10.28 10.48 -4.75
CA GLU A 294 -11.43 9.93 -5.47
C GLU A 294 -12.28 9.08 -4.53
N ILE A 295 -13.61 9.28 -4.62
CA ILE A 295 -14.57 8.44 -3.90
C ILE A 295 -14.87 7.22 -4.77
N ILE A 296 -14.35 6.06 -4.36
CA ILE A 296 -14.40 4.81 -5.13
C ILE A 296 -15.50 3.86 -4.67
N GLY A 297 -16.17 4.16 -3.54
CA GLY A 297 -17.17 3.26 -2.97
C GLY A 297 -17.66 3.70 -1.61
N HIS A 298 -18.22 2.77 -0.88
CA HIS A 298 -18.69 3.01 0.49
C HIS A 298 -18.72 1.72 1.32
N LEU A 299 -18.71 1.86 2.65
CA LEU A 299 -19.00 0.77 3.57
C LEU A 299 -20.48 0.39 3.50
N ALA A 300 -20.78 -0.89 3.55
CA ALA A 300 -22.12 -1.46 3.50
C ALA A 300 -22.44 -2.20 4.81
N GLN A 301 -23.66 -2.71 4.96
CA GLN A 301 -23.97 -3.66 6.02
C GLN A 301 -23.17 -4.96 5.82
N ALA A 302 -22.93 -5.70 6.92
CA ALA A 302 -22.09 -6.91 6.89
C ALA A 302 -22.59 -7.96 5.89
N GLU A 303 -23.90 -8.08 5.73
CA GLU A 303 -24.57 -9.04 4.86
C GLU A 303 -24.28 -8.81 3.37
N ALA A 304 -23.87 -7.58 3.01
CA ALA A 304 -23.48 -7.28 1.63
C ALA A 304 -22.11 -7.86 1.25
N GLY A 305 -21.33 -8.31 2.24
CA GLY A 305 -19.95 -8.75 1.99
C GLY A 305 -19.05 -7.65 1.46
N THR A 306 -17.93 -8.03 0.85
CA THR A 306 -17.03 -7.12 0.13
C THR A 306 -17.14 -7.39 -1.36
N VAL A 307 -17.63 -6.42 -2.14
CA VAL A 307 -17.95 -6.62 -3.56
C VAL A 307 -17.39 -5.50 -4.44
N LEU A 308 -17.02 -5.88 -5.66
CA LEU A 308 -16.78 -4.99 -6.79
C LEU A 308 -18.06 -4.86 -7.59
N VAL A 309 -18.53 -3.63 -7.77
CA VAL A 309 -19.76 -3.33 -8.55
C VAL A 309 -19.36 -2.91 -9.95
N THR A 310 -19.84 -3.63 -10.97
CA THR A 310 -19.60 -3.29 -12.37
C THR A 310 -20.48 -2.13 -12.83
N PRO A 311 -20.19 -1.47 -13.97
CA PRO A 311 -21.04 -0.42 -14.51
C PRO A 311 -22.48 -0.87 -14.80
N GLU A 312 -22.67 -2.17 -15.09
CA GLU A 312 -23.98 -2.79 -15.32
C GLU A 312 -24.73 -3.12 -14.02
N GLY A 313 -24.09 -2.89 -12.86
CA GLY A 313 -24.65 -3.14 -11.53
C GLY A 313 -24.46 -4.57 -11.01
N ALA A 314 -23.68 -5.42 -11.67
CA ALA A 314 -23.34 -6.73 -11.13
C ALA A 314 -22.38 -6.62 -9.94
N GLU A 315 -22.64 -7.39 -8.90
CA GLU A 315 -21.81 -7.46 -7.69
C GLU A 315 -20.93 -8.71 -7.72
N LEU A 316 -19.61 -8.52 -7.77
CA LEU A 316 -18.61 -9.60 -7.79
C LEU A 316 -17.86 -9.62 -6.46
N PRO A 317 -17.77 -10.77 -5.76
CA PRO A 317 -17.01 -10.86 -4.52
C PRO A 317 -15.55 -10.44 -4.72
N LEU A 318 -15.02 -9.61 -3.83
CA LEU A 318 -13.62 -9.21 -3.85
C LEU A 318 -12.73 -10.40 -3.45
N ARG A 319 -11.84 -10.79 -4.34
CA ARG A 319 -10.81 -11.79 -4.10
C ARG A 319 -9.46 -11.09 -3.92
N ALA A 320 -8.71 -11.46 -2.88
CA ALA A 320 -7.41 -10.90 -2.61
C ALA A 320 -6.41 -12.01 -2.25
N GLN A 321 -5.17 -11.85 -2.68
CA GLN A 321 -4.09 -12.78 -2.33
C GLN A 321 -3.87 -12.83 -0.81
N GLY A 322 -3.59 -14.02 -0.29
CA GLY A 322 -3.37 -14.22 1.14
C GLY A 322 -4.64 -14.27 2.00
N TRP A 323 -5.82 -14.19 1.37
CA TRP A 323 -7.11 -14.41 2.01
C TRP A 323 -7.66 -15.77 1.59
N LYS A 324 -8.23 -16.50 2.57
CA LYS A 324 -8.97 -17.73 2.28
C LYS A 324 -10.24 -17.35 1.51
N GLU A 325 -10.55 -18.06 0.43
CA GLU A 325 -11.85 -17.89 -0.24
C GLU A 325 -12.94 -18.37 0.71
N GLU A 326 -13.96 -17.56 0.92
CA GLU A 326 -15.19 -18.04 1.53
C GLU A 326 -15.87 -18.93 0.51
N GLU A 327 -16.03 -20.21 0.84
CA GLU A 327 -16.83 -21.12 0.02
C GLU A 327 -18.23 -20.51 -0.07
N SER A 328 -18.66 -20.16 -1.27
CA SER A 328 -20.05 -19.76 -1.53
C SER A 328 -20.93 -20.99 -1.27
N GLU A 329 -21.68 -20.99 -0.18
CA GLU A 329 -22.77 -21.92 0.05
C GLU A 329 -23.85 -21.84 -1.04
#